data_843c911d36376513657a164c3e9bd60d
#
_entry.id   843c911d36376513657a164c3e9bd60d
#
_cell.length_a   1.000
_cell.length_b   1.000
_cell.length_c   1.000
_cell.angle_alpha   90.00
_cell.angle_beta   90.00
_cell.angle_gamma   90.00
#
_symmetry.space_group_name_H-M   'P 1'
#
loop_
_entity.id
_entity.type
_entity.pdbx_description
1 polymer ?
#
loop_
_entity_poly.entity_id
_entity_poly.type
_entity_poly.pdbx_seq_one_letter_code
_entity_poly.pdbx_strand_id
1 'polypeptide(L)'
;MGRYLVLMGSGENSPIMVTPHQKIIKGTGKDLNPINLSTPYSFQENKDELSAKIEKYFEVNVGTKITTSENYLEDIAKANWVFAGPGSPTFNLKQWKSKSIDGALNDLLTRGSLVLASAAAMSIGNKVMPVYEMYRVGEDPHWVEGLNILENALGFKGVVIAHYNNTQGGTHDTRFCFIGERRMNELEAQLDSDTAILGIDEHTGVAFDLDNKTVEVFGKGVFTFKRNGITKTFENKAVINSSEFTL
;
A
#
# COMPACT_ATOMS: atom_id res chain seq x y z
N MET A 1 -7.57 5.99 20.31
CA MET A 1 -7.66 5.72 18.87
C MET A 1 -6.37 5.03 18.46
N GLY A 2 -6.46 3.86 17.82
CA GLY A 2 -5.28 3.18 17.30
C GLY A 2 -4.83 3.77 15.97
N ARG A 3 -3.53 3.77 15.72
CA ARG A 3 -2.91 4.29 14.49
C ARG A 3 -2.29 3.13 13.72
N TYR A 4 -2.73 2.97 12.48
CA TYR A 4 -2.25 1.87 11.63
C TYR A 4 -1.77 2.39 10.28
N LEU A 5 -0.62 1.88 9.82
CA LEU A 5 -0.26 1.87 8.42
C LEU A 5 -0.50 0.46 7.89
N VAL A 6 -1.40 0.33 6.93
CA VAL A 6 -1.76 -0.96 6.33
C VAL A 6 -1.40 -0.96 4.85
N LEU A 7 -0.64 -1.97 4.43
CA LEU A 7 -0.22 -2.15 3.05
C LEU A 7 -0.77 -3.48 2.53
N MET A 8 -1.40 -3.48 1.36
CA MET A 8 -1.95 -4.67 0.73
C MET A 8 -1.36 -4.86 -0.67
N GLY A 9 -0.97 -6.09 -1.00
CA GLY A 9 -0.45 -6.42 -2.32
C GLY A 9 -1.52 -6.39 -3.40
N SER A 10 -2.70 -6.93 -3.11
CA SER A 10 -3.91 -6.85 -3.94
C SER A 10 -5.12 -7.45 -3.20
N GLY A 11 -6.26 -7.48 -3.89
CA GLY A 11 -7.47 -8.15 -3.40
C GLY A 11 -8.12 -7.47 -2.21
N GLU A 12 -7.91 -6.19 -2.04
CA GLU A 12 -8.39 -5.34 -0.94
C GLU A 12 -9.91 -5.37 -0.78
N ASN A 13 -10.65 -5.64 -1.86
CA ASN A 13 -12.10 -5.79 -1.86
C ASN A 13 -12.56 -7.26 -1.91
N SER A 14 -11.67 -8.19 -1.63
CA SER A 14 -12.01 -9.62 -1.61
C SER A 14 -12.61 -10.05 -0.26
N PRO A 15 -13.38 -11.15 -0.20
CA PRO A 15 -14.00 -11.65 1.04
C PRO A 15 -12.99 -11.89 2.17
N ILE A 16 -11.76 -12.31 1.85
CA ILE A 16 -10.73 -12.57 2.86
C ILE A 16 -10.27 -11.31 3.59
N MET A 17 -10.45 -10.12 2.98
CA MET A 17 -10.07 -8.83 3.55
C MET A 17 -11.15 -8.19 4.44
N VAL A 18 -12.36 -8.76 4.50
CA VAL A 18 -13.45 -8.23 5.33
C VAL A 18 -13.05 -8.16 6.80
N THR A 19 -12.63 -9.29 7.37
CA THR A 19 -12.21 -9.35 8.79
C THR A 19 -11.00 -8.46 9.09
N PRO A 20 -9.93 -8.43 8.28
CA PRO A 20 -8.85 -7.45 8.45
C PRO A 20 -9.33 -5.99 8.45
N HIS A 21 -10.15 -5.58 7.49
CA HIS A 21 -10.70 -4.22 7.47
C HIS A 21 -11.49 -3.90 8.73
N GLN A 22 -12.41 -4.81 9.15
CA GLN A 22 -13.18 -4.64 10.38
C GLN A 22 -12.28 -4.51 11.62
N LYS A 23 -11.20 -5.29 11.69
CA LYS A 23 -10.24 -5.25 12.80
C LYS A 23 -9.54 -3.89 12.87
N ILE A 24 -9.02 -3.38 11.74
CA ILE A 24 -8.34 -2.08 11.67
C ILE A 24 -9.32 -0.94 11.99
N ILE A 25 -10.52 -0.97 11.41
CA ILE A 25 -11.57 0.02 11.68
C ILE A 25 -11.92 0.06 13.17
N LYS A 26 -12.15 -1.10 13.78
CA LYS A 26 -12.42 -1.20 15.23
C LYS A 26 -11.25 -0.70 16.07
N GLY A 27 -10.01 -1.01 15.66
CA GLY A 27 -8.79 -0.56 16.32
C GLY A 27 -8.60 0.95 16.22
N THR A 28 -8.96 1.57 15.10
CA THR A 28 -8.87 3.03 14.91
C THR A 28 -9.81 3.78 15.89
N GLY A 29 -10.99 3.23 16.22
CA GLY A 29 -11.85 3.79 17.25
C GLY A 29 -13.30 3.94 16.84
N LYS A 30 -14.14 4.51 17.73
CA LYS A 30 -15.60 4.57 17.56
C LYS A 30 -16.06 5.76 16.70
N ASP A 31 -15.36 6.89 16.78
CA ASP A 31 -15.72 8.11 16.05
C ASP A 31 -15.03 8.12 14.69
N LEU A 32 -15.39 7.13 13.85
CA LEU A 32 -14.77 6.92 12.57
C LEU A 32 -15.29 7.94 11.53
N ASN A 33 -14.36 8.60 10.85
CA ASN A 33 -14.64 9.43 9.68
C ASN A 33 -13.81 8.91 8.48
N PRO A 34 -14.30 7.86 7.80
CA PRO A 34 -13.53 7.15 6.79
C PRO A 34 -13.76 7.74 5.40
N ILE A 35 -12.69 7.86 4.63
CA ILE A 35 -12.74 8.30 3.25
C ILE A 35 -11.96 7.36 2.32
N ASN A 36 -12.36 7.35 1.04
CA ASN A 36 -11.63 6.74 -0.06
C ASN A 36 -10.97 7.83 -0.92
N LEU A 37 -9.69 7.64 -1.24
CA LEU A 37 -8.97 8.48 -2.21
C LEU A 37 -8.98 7.80 -3.58
N SER A 38 -9.65 8.38 -4.55
CA SER A 38 -9.76 7.85 -5.92
C SER A 38 -8.52 8.11 -6.79
N THR A 39 -7.55 8.87 -6.30
CA THR A 39 -6.36 9.30 -7.07
C THR A 39 -5.65 8.18 -7.82
N PRO A 40 -5.43 6.97 -7.28
CA PRO A 40 -4.67 5.95 -7.99
C PRO A 40 -5.30 5.50 -9.32
N TYR A 41 -6.63 5.60 -9.41
CA TYR A 41 -7.41 5.18 -10.58
C TYR A 41 -8.17 6.33 -11.27
N SER A 42 -8.01 7.57 -10.84
CA SER A 42 -8.79 8.72 -11.32
C SER A 42 -8.57 9.07 -12.80
N PHE A 43 -7.56 8.49 -13.44
CA PHE A 43 -7.34 8.62 -14.88
C PHE A 43 -8.24 7.71 -15.72
N GLN A 44 -8.93 6.75 -15.10
CA GLN A 44 -9.82 5.82 -15.81
C GLN A 44 -11.16 6.46 -16.09
N GLU A 45 -11.73 6.19 -17.27
CA GLU A 45 -13.03 6.74 -17.66
C GLU A 45 -14.16 6.28 -16.74
N ASN A 46 -14.06 5.08 -16.17
CA ASN A 46 -15.03 4.48 -15.26
C ASN A 46 -14.69 4.72 -13.77
N LYS A 47 -13.92 5.75 -13.43
CA LYS A 47 -13.49 6.06 -12.06
C LYS A 47 -14.62 6.14 -11.05
N ASP A 48 -15.77 6.69 -11.46
CA ASP A 48 -16.94 6.85 -10.59
C ASP A 48 -17.61 5.50 -10.28
N GLU A 49 -17.65 4.60 -11.26
CA GLU A 49 -18.10 3.22 -11.05
C GLU A 49 -17.17 2.46 -10.11
N LEU A 50 -15.84 2.65 -10.23
CA LEU A 50 -14.86 2.04 -9.34
C LEU A 50 -15.02 2.57 -7.91
N SER A 51 -15.21 3.88 -7.74
CA SER A 51 -15.48 4.49 -6.45
C SER A 51 -16.74 3.92 -5.81
N ALA A 52 -17.85 3.85 -6.57
CA ALA A 52 -19.10 3.27 -6.08
C ALA A 52 -18.97 1.79 -5.68
N LYS A 53 -18.16 1.00 -6.40
CA LYS A 53 -17.87 -0.40 -6.04
C LYS A 53 -17.11 -0.50 -4.72
N ILE A 54 -16.13 0.36 -4.49
CA ILE A 54 -15.36 0.41 -3.23
C ILE A 54 -16.29 0.80 -2.08
N GLU A 55 -17.06 1.87 -2.22
CA GLU A 55 -18.02 2.32 -1.22
C GLU A 55 -19.02 1.21 -0.86
N LYS A 56 -19.61 0.57 -1.88
CA LYS A 56 -20.53 -0.55 -1.69
C LYS A 56 -19.87 -1.74 -0.99
N TYR A 57 -18.64 -2.07 -1.33
CA TYR A 57 -17.91 -3.15 -0.65
C TYR A 57 -17.78 -2.86 0.85
N PHE A 58 -17.33 -1.67 1.21
CA PHE A 58 -17.18 -1.30 2.62
C PHE A 58 -18.52 -1.26 3.34
N GLU A 59 -19.56 -0.70 2.74
CA GLU A 59 -20.89 -0.62 3.35
C GLU A 59 -21.50 -2.01 3.55
N VAL A 60 -21.50 -2.85 2.52
CA VAL A 60 -22.22 -4.13 2.53
C VAL A 60 -21.42 -5.24 3.19
N ASN A 61 -20.12 -5.36 2.91
CA ASN A 61 -19.32 -6.49 3.35
C ASN A 61 -18.56 -6.18 4.65
N VAL A 62 -18.02 -4.97 4.79
CA VAL A 62 -17.27 -4.57 6.00
C VAL A 62 -18.19 -4.01 7.08
N GLY A 63 -19.34 -3.47 6.70
CA GLY A 63 -20.29 -2.86 7.63
C GLY A 63 -19.94 -1.42 8.00
N THR A 64 -19.16 -0.72 7.15
CA THR A 64 -18.73 0.66 7.38
C THR A 64 -18.95 1.50 6.14
N LYS A 65 -19.72 2.57 6.26
CA LYS A 65 -19.91 3.50 5.17
C LYS A 65 -18.69 4.38 5.00
N ILE A 66 -18.07 4.37 3.82
CA ILE A 66 -17.00 5.29 3.43
C ILE A 66 -17.47 6.17 2.27
N THR A 67 -16.83 7.32 2.09
CA THR A 67 -17.16 8.25 1.01
C THR A 67 -15.90 8.58 0.21
N THR A 68 -16.03 8.57 -1.12
CA THR A 68 -14.93 8.99 -1.98
C THR A 68 -14.73 10.49 -1.88
N SER A 69 -13.49 10.91 -1.60
CA SER A 69 -13.12 12.31 -1.43
C SER A 69 -13.14 13.05 -2.76
N GLU A 70 -13.68 14.24 -2.76
CA GLU A 70 -13.63 15.19 -3.87
C GLU A 70 -12.59 16.29 -3.62
N ASN A 71 -12.38 16.67 -2.35
CA ASN A 71 -11.39 17.66 -1.91
C ASN A 71 -10.36 17.03 -0.98
N TYR A 72 -9.34 16.39 -1.54
CA TYR A 72 -8.41 15.52 -0.83
C TYR A 72 -7.80 16.12 0.43
N LEU A 73 -7.23 17.33 0.38
CA LEU A 73 -6.56 17.93 1.54
C LEU A 73 -7.53 18.24 2.67
N GLU A 74 -8.68 18.82 2.35
CA GLU A 74 -9.68 19.16 3.34
C GLU A 74 -10.31 17.91 3.96
N ASP A 75 -10.59 16.90 3.14
CA ASP A 75 -11.22 15.66 3.58
C ASP A 75 -10.24 14.82 4.41
N ILE A 76 -8.96 14.69 4.00
CA ILE A 76 -7.92 14.02 4.80
C ILE A 76 -7.75 14.72 6.16
N ALA A 77 -7.78 16.05 6.20
CA ALA A 77 -7.65 16.80 7.45
C ALA A 77 -8.74 16.46 8.48
N LYS A 78 -9.95 16.13 8.00
CA LYS A 78 -11.10 15.74 8.83
C LYS A 78 -11.17 14.24 9.10
N ALA A 79 -10.61 13.41 8.20
CA ALA A 79 -10.64 11.96 8.30
C ALA A 79 -9.71 11.45 9.41
N ASN A 80 -10.04 10.28 9.94
CA ASN A 80 -9.18 9.50 10.82
C ASN A 80 -8.94 8.07 10.31
N TRP A 81 -9.53 7.73 9.17
CA TRP A 81 -9.29 6.50 8.45
C TRP A 81 -9.35 6.79 6.95
N VAL A 82 -8.28 6.50 6.24
CA VAL A 82 -8.15 6.77 4.80
C VAL A 82 -7.80 5.49 4.07
N PHE A 83 -8.56 5.21 3.02
CA PHE A 83 -8.29 4.13 2.08
C PHE A 83 -7.86 4.70 0.72
N ALA A 84 -6.90 4.04 0.07
CA ALA A 84 -6.61 4.25 -1.34
C ALA A 84 -6.22 2.91 -1.98
N GLY A 85 -6.78 2.64 -3.15
CA GLY A 85 -6.73 1.33 -3.80
C GLY A 85 -5.79 1.22 -4.99
N PRO A 86 -6.11 0.28 -5.90
CA PRO A 86 -5.32 -0.01 -7.08
C PRO A 86 -5.36 1.09 -8.14
N GLY A 87 -4.47 1.01 -9.13
CA GLY A 87 -4.37 1.96 -10.24
C GLY A 87 -2.98 1.99 -10.84
N SER A 88 -2.46 3.20 -11.12
CA SER A 88 -1.09 3.40 -11.58
C SER A 88 -0.23 4.02 -10.48
N PRO A 89 0.89 3.38 -10.08
CA PRO A 89 1.78 3.93 -9.05
C PRO A 89 2.35 5.30 -9.43
N THR A 90 2.82 5.46 -10.65
CA THR A 90 3.43 6.70 -11.15
C THR A 90 2.41 7.82 -11.33
N PHE A 91 1.22 7.50 -11.84
CA PHE A 91 0.13 8.46 -11.92
C PHE A 91 -0.28 8.93 -10.53
N ASN A 92 -0.49 8.00 -9.59
CA ASN A 92 -0.84 8.34 -8.21
C ASN A 92 0.22 9.22 -7.55
N LEU A 93 1.49 8.83 -7.68
CA LEU A 93 2.64 9.58 -7.17
C LEU A 93 2.64 11.02 -7.70
N LYS A 94 2.45 11.20 -9.01
CA LYS A 94 2.38 12.52 -9.66
C LYS A 94 1.23 13.37 -9.09
N GLN A 95 0.05 12.77 -8.94
CA GLN A 95 -1.12 13.45 -8.38
C GLN A 95 -0.91 13.85 -6.91
N TRP A 96 -0.38 12.94 -6.11
CA TRP A 96 -0.15 13.20 -4.69
C TRP A 96 0.93 14.28 -4.47
N LYS A 97 2.03 14.24 -5.24
CA LYS A 97 3.06 15.31 -5.21
C LYS A 97 2.48 16.66 -5.63
N SER A 98 1.73 16.72 -6.73
CA SER A 98 1.19 17.98 -7.25
C SER A 98 0.18 18.64 -6.31
N LYS A 99 -0.44 17.88 -5.43
CA LYS A 99 -1.45 18.33 -4.46
C LYS A 99 -0.92 18.39 -3.02
N SER A 100 0.38 18.10 -2.82
CA SER A 100 1.01 18.06 -1.48
C SER A 100 0.27 17.15 -0.48
N ILE A 101 -0.25 16.00 -0.96
CA ILE A 101 -1.02 15.06 -0.14
C ILE A 101 -0.12 14.33 0.86
N ASP A 102 1.17 14.19 0.57
CA ASP A 102 2.17 13.55 1.42
C ASP A 102 2.20 14.13 2.84
N GLY A 103 2.18 15.46 2.97
CA GLY A 103 2.07 16.13 4.27
C GLY A 103 0.80 15.74 5.02
N ALA A 104 -0.35 15.80 4.33
CA ALA A 104 -1.64 15.47 4.93
C ALA A 104 -1.73 13.98 5.37
N LEU A 105 -1.12 13.05 4.61
CA LEU A 105 -1.07 11.63 4.98
C LEU A 105 -0.12 11.37 6.16
N ASN A 106 1.01 12.07 6.23
CA ASN A 106 1.88 12.02 7.41
C ASN A 106 1.15 12.53 8.66
N ASP A 107 0.44 13.65 8.57
CA ASP A 107 -0.37 14.17 9.67
C ASP A 107 -1.49 13.22 10.07
N LEU A 108 -2.15 12.57 9.11
CA LEU A 108 -3.14 11.53 9.39
C LEU A 108 -2.56 10.41 10.26
N LEU A 109 -1.36 9.91 9.96
CA LEU A 109 -0.71 8.82 10.70
C LEU A 109 -0.34 9.21 12.15
N THR A 110 -0.39 10.49 12.51
CA THR A 110 -0.24 10.93 13.91
C THR A 110 -1.52 10.74 14.75
N ARG A 111 -2.69 10.53 14.12
CA ARG A 111 -4.01 10.52 14.78
C ARG A 111 -4.98 9.46 14.26
N GLY A 112 -4.65 8.73 13.21
CA GLY A 112 -5.55 7.78 12.56
C GLY A 112 -4.84 6.71 11.75
N SER A 113 -5.56 6.11 10.82
CA SER A 113 -5.10 4.96 10.06
C SER A 113 -5.09 5.23 8.56
N LEU A 114 -4.04 4.74 7.89
CA LEU A 114 -3.87 4.79 6.44
C LEU A 114 -3.83 3.36 5.89
N VAL A 115 -4.75 3.03 5.00
CA VAL A 115 -4.91 1.70 4.40
C VAL A 115 -4.71 1.82 2.89
N LEU A 116 -3.66 1.21 2.38
CA LEU A 116 -3.21 1.37 1.00
C LEU A 116 -3.11 0.00 0.31
N ALA A 117 -3.59 -0.07 -0.93
CA ALA A 117 -3.51 -1.30 -1.72
C ALA A 117 -2.84 -1.05 -3.07
N SER A 118 -2.03 -2.04 -3.51
CA SER A 118 -1.42 -2.07 -4.85
C SER A 118 -0.70 -0.74 -5.19
N ALA A 119 -1.17 0.00 -6.19
CA ALA A 119 -0.56 1.25 -6.66
C ALA A 119 -0.41 2.31 -5.55
N ALA A 120 -1.41 2.46 -4.68
CA ALA A 120 -1.34 3.39 -3.56
C ALA A 120 -0.27 2.97 -2.55
N ALA A 121 -0.17 1.68 -2.23
CA ALA A 121 0.86 1.14 -1.33
C ALA A 121 2.27 1.34 -1.91
N MET A 122 2.45 1.15 -3.20
CA MET A 122 3.76 1.36 -3.86
C MET A 122 4.20 2.83 -3.85
N SER A 123 3.26 3.78 -3.84
CA SER A 123 3.56 5.22 -3.95
C SER A 123 4.22 5.81 -2.70
N ILE A 124 4.13 5.16 -1.52
CA ILE A 124 4.57 5.73 -0.25
C ILE A 124 6.03 5.48 0.13
N GLY A 125 6.74 4.65 -0.63
CA GLY A 125 8.17 4.39 -0.44
C GLY A 125 9.05 5.62 -0.66
N ASN A 126 10.32 5.50 -0.34
CA ASN A 126 11.32 6.51 -0.74
C ASN A 126 11.59 6.47 -2.24
N LYS A 127 11.41 5.31 -2.87
CA LYS A 127 11.39 5.14 -4.33
C LYS A 127 10.15 4.36 -4.75
N VAL A 128 9.72 4.57 -5.98
CA VAL A 128 8.54 3.94 -6.59
C VAL A 128 8.91 3.30 -7.91
N MET A 129 8.46 2.08 -8.10
CA MET A 129 8.66 1.33 -9.33
C MET A 129 7.66 1.78 -10.40
N PRO A 130 8.11 2.32 -11.55
CA PRO A 130 7.23 2.71 -12.65
C PRO A 130 6.81 1.50 -13.48
N VAL A 131 5.89 0.71 -12.93
CA VAL A 131 5.51 -0.61 -13.47
C VAL A 131 5.04 -0.55 -14.91
N TYR A 132 4.10 0.35 -15.21
CA TYR A 132 3.51 0.39 -16.55
C TYR A 132 4.50 0.89 -17.60
N GLU A 133 5.37 1.79 -17.24
CA GLU A 133 6.42 2.32 -18.09
C GLU A 133 7.40 1.21 -18.49
N MET A 134 7.79 0.36 -17.54
CA MET A 134 8.66 -0.80 -17.82
C MET A 134 7.92 -1.95 -18.50
N TYR A 135 6.73 -2.29 -17.99
CA TYR A 135 6.02 -3.50 -18.42
C TYR A 135 5.26 -3.31 -19.74
N ARG A 136 4.65 -2.14 -19.96
CA ARG A 136 3.81 -1.87 -21.14
C ARG A 136 4.47 -0.98 -22.19
N VAL A 137 5.26 -0.02 -21.76
CA VAL A 137 5.94 0.92 -22.66
C VAL A 137 7.32 0.40 -23.08
N GLY A 138 7.98 -0.40 -22.24
CA GLY A 138 9.25 -1.04 -22.52
C GLY A 138 10.46 -0.20 -22.11
N GLU A 139 10.30 0.68 -21.13
CA GLU A 139 11.42 1.40 -20.54
C GLU A 139 12.35 0.47 -19.75
N ASP A 140 13.61 0.83 -19.70
CA ASP A 140 14.61 0.11 -18.90
C ASP A 140 14.27 0.19 -17.38
N PRO A 141 14.67 -0.82 -16.59
CA PRO A 141 14.43 -0.81 -15.14
C PRO A 141 15.04 0.40 -14.44
N HIS A 142 14.20 1.20 -13.81
CA HIS A 142 14.61 2.38 -13.05
C HIS A 142 13.63 2.67 -11.90
N TRP A 143 14.05 3.48 -10.95
CA TRP A 143 13.22 3.98 -9.87
C TRP A 143 12.88 5.45 -10.08
N VAL A 144 11.72 5.86 -9.60
CA VAL A 144 11.36 7.28 -9.45
C VAL A 144 11.30 7.66 -7.98
N GLU A 145 11.61 8.92 -7.64
CA GLU A 145 11.56 9.40 -6.25
C GLU A 145 10.14 9.35 -5.69
N GLY A 146 9.95 8.63 -4.58
CA GLY A 146 8.67 8.45 -3.92
C GLY A 146 8.26 9.58 -2.98
N LEU A 147 7.31 9.29 -2.08
CA LEU A 147 6.76 10.25 -1.10
C LEU A 147 7.42 10.16 0.28
N ASN A 148 8.20 9.12 0.50
CA ASN A 148 8.91 8.84 1.76
C ASN A 148 8.02 8.77 3.02
N ILE A 149 6.72 8.50 2.85
CA ILE A 149 5.77 8.35 3.98
C ILE A 149 6.13 7.11 4.80
N LEU A 150 6.65 6.06 4.15
CA LEU A 150 7.07 4.83 4.81
C LEU A 150 8.15 5.09 5.86
N GLU A 151 9.20 5.86 5.51
CA GLU A 151 10.29 6.21 6.43
C GLU A 151 9.78 7.07 7.59
N ASN A 152 8.92 8.04 7.31
CA ASN A 152 8.32 8.89 8.34
C ASN A 152 7.49 8.09 9.34
N ALA A 153 6.77 7.06 8.88
CA ALA A 153 5.92 6.23 9.72
C ALA A 153 6.67 5.13 10.48
N LEU A 154 7.65 4.49 9.85
CA LEU A 154 8.30 3.27 10.35
C LEU A 154 9.78 3.45 10.74
N GLY A 155 10.39 4.59 10.42
CA GLY A 155 11.76 4.91 10.80
C GLY A 155 12.85 4.25 9.94
N PHE A 156 12.51 3.72 8.77
CA PHE A 156 13.49 3.17 7.82
C PHE A 156 13.09 3.45 6.37
N LYS A 157 14.07 3.64 5.50
CA LYS A 157 13.86 3.76 4.06
C LYS A 157 13.36 2.45 3.48
N GLY A 158 12.40 2.50 2.58
CA GLY A 158 11.90 1.30 1.93
C GLY A 158 11.07 1.55 0.70
N VAL A 159 11.01 0.52 -0.14
CA VAL A 159 10.15 0.43 -1.32
C VAL A 159 9.10 -0.64 -1.10
N VAL A 160 7.90 -0.41 -1.59
CA VAL A 160 6.80 -1.39 -1.53
C VAL A 160 6.61 -2.01 -2.91
N ILE A 161 6.63 -3.33 -2.98
CA ILE A 161 6.35 -4.11 -4.18
C ILE A 161 5.07 -4.91 -3.95
N ALA A 162 3.98 -4.43 -4.52
CA ALA A 162 2.70 -5.13 -4.54
C ALA A 162 2.71 -6.29 -5.56
N HIS A 163 1.71 -7.18 -5.52
CA HIS A 163 1.61 -8.33 -6.42
C HIS A 163 2.93 -9.13 -6.51
N TYR A 164 3.59 -9.34 -5.37
CA TYR A 164 4.96 -9.86 -5.32
C TYR A 164 5.07 -11.25 -5.91
N ASN A 165 4.07 -12.10 -5.69
CA ASN A 165 3.97 -13.48 -6.19
C ASN A 165 3.09 -13.62 -7.45
N ASN A 166 2.85 -12.57 -8.23
CA ASN A 166 1.95 -12.63 -9.39
C ASN A 166 2.36 -13.73 -10.38
N THR A 167 1.38 -14.50 -10.87
CA THR A 167 1.57 -15.62 -11.80
C THR A 167 0.64 -15.56 -13.02
N GLN A 168 0.14 -14.38 -13.37
CA GLN A 168 -0.84 -14.20 -14.45
C GLN A 168 -0.21 -14.22 -15.85
N GLY A 169 1.12 -14.30 -15.95
CA GLY A 169 1.86 -14.20 -17.21
C GLY A 169 1.73 -15.38 -18.17
N GLY A 170 1.22 -16.51 -17.70
CA GLY A 170 1.10 -17.73 -18.50
C GLY A 170 2.45 -18.28 -18.95
N THR A 171 3.05 -17.68 -19.96
CA THR A 171 4.33 -18.12 -20.59
C THR A 171 5.56 -17.32 -20.16
N HIS A 172 5.40 -16.29 -19.36
CA HIS A 172 6.50 -15.44 -18.88
C HIS A 172 6.35 -15.11 -17.40
N ASP A 173 7.46 -14.74 -16.76
CA ASP A 173 7.49 -14.38 -15.35
C ASP A 173 6.85 -13.01 -15.12
N THR A 174 5.78 -12.99 -14.33
CA THR A 174 5.05 -11.78 -13.93
C THR A 174 5.16 -11.47 -12.43
N ARG A 175 6.05 -12.17 -11.70
CA ARG A 175 6.33 -11.81 -10.30
C ARG A 175 6.76 -10.35 -10.19
N PHE A 176 6.70 -9.82 -8.99
CA PHE A 176 7.11 -8.45 -8.67
C PHE A 176 6.34 -7.41 -9.48
N CYS A 177 5.00 -7.46 -9.37
CA CYS A 177 4.11 -6.54 -10.07
C CYS A 177 4.31 -6.53 -11.59
N PHE A 178 4.30 -7.71 -12.21
CA PHE A 178 4.41 -7.96 -13.66
C PHE A 178 5.80 -7.75 -14.31
N ILE A 179 6.81 -7.26 -13.59
CA ILE A 179 8.12 -6.96 -14.21
C ILE A 179 9.03 -8.18 -14.38
N GLY A 180 8.83 -9.25 -13.61
CA GLY A 180 9.64 -10.46 -13.62
C GLY A 180 10.97 -10.33 -12.88
N GLU A 181 11.58 -11.49 -12.58
CA GLU A 181 12.79 -11.58 -11.76
C GLU A 181 14.00 -10.84 -12.34
N ARG A 182 14.20 -10.93 -13.66
CA ARG A 182 15.34 -10.27 -14.30
C ARG A 182 15.34 -8.76 -14.04
N ARG A 183 14.22 -8.09 -14.32
CA ARG A 183 14.10 -6.63 -14.08
C ARG A 183 14.13 -6.28 -12.60
N MET A 184 13.55 -7.13 -11.74
CA MET A 184 13.60 -6.91 -10.31
C MET A 184 15.04 -6.96 -9.77
N ASN A 185 15.88 -7.88 -10.25
CA ASN A 185 17.29 -7.94 -9.86
C ASN A 185 18.07 -6.68 -10.31
N GLU A 186 17.77 -6.17 -11.51
CA GLU A 186 18.34 -4.90 -11.99
C GLU A 186 17.91 -3.69 -11.13
N LEU A 187 16.65 -3.68 -10.68
CA LEU A 187 16.13 -2.65 -9.77
C LEU A 187 16.73 -2.76 -8.37
N GLU A 188 16.85 -3.96 -7.83
CA GLU A 188 17.48 -4.18 -6.52
C GLU A 188 18.93 -3.67 -6.50
N ALA A 189 19.69 -3.91 -7.56
CA ALA A 189 21.06 -3.45 -7.70
C ALA A 189 21.22 -1.91 -7.71
N GLN A 190 20.14 -1.18 -7.95
CA GLN A 190 20.10 0.30 -7.93
C GLN A 190 19.71 0.86 -6.55
N LEU A 191 19.33 0.02 -5.59
CA LEU A 191 18.96 0.47 -4.25
C LEU A 191 20.18 0.52 -3.34
N ASP A 192 20.20 1.50 -2.45
CA ASP A 192 21.15 1.50 -1.34
C ASP A 192 20.90 0.27 -0.45
N SER A 193 21.95 -0.32 0.08
CA SER A 193 21.87 -1.57 0.87
C SER A 193 20.98 -1.46 2.11
N ASP A 194 20.80 -0.26 2.66
CA ASP A 194 19.96 0.04 3.81
C ASP A 194 18.48 0.29 3.44
N THR A 195 18.17 0.34 2.14
CA THR A 195 16.77 0.46 1.68
C THR A 195 16.07 -0.90 1.77
N ALA A 196 15.00 -0.96 2.52
CA ALA A 196 14.19 -2.16 2.67
C ALA A 196 13.29 -2.39 1.43
N ILE A 197 13.10 -3.65 1.04
CA ILE A 197 12.08 -4.06 0.09
C ILE A 197 10.95 -4.75 0.86
N LEU A 198 9.75 -4.20 0.77
CA LEU A 198 8.53 -4.75 1.33
C LEU A 198 7.72 -5.42 0.21
N GLY A 199 7.93 -6.71 0.02
CA GLY A 199 7.21 -7.52 -0.95
C GLY A 199 5.91 -8.05 -0.36
N ILE A 200 4.77 -7.75 -0.97
CA ILE A 200 3.46 -8.18 -0.48
C ILE A 200 2.76 -8.97 -1.56
N ASP A 201 2.48 -10.23 -1.25
CA ASP A 201 1.81 -11.15 -2.15
C ASP A 201 0.39 -10.71 -2.51
N GLU A 202 -0.16 -11.26 -3.57
CA GLU A 202 -1.57 -11.07 -3.93
C GLU A 202 -2.49 -11.60 -2.82
N HIS A 203 -3.62 -10.93 -2.60
CA HIS A 203 -4.58 -11.24 -1.54
C HIS A 203 -3.96 -11.29 -0.14
N THR A 204 -2.94 -10.46 0.08
CA THR A 204 -2.18 -10.39 1.33
C THR A 204 -2.02 -8.95 1.75
N GLY A 205 -2.01 -8.72 3.05
CA GLY A 205 -1.74 -7.41 3.62
C GLY A 205 -0.90 -7.51 4.89
N VAL A 206 -0.30 -6.40 5.23
CA VAL A 206 0.49 -6.20 6.45
C VAL A 206 0.01 -4.95 7.16
N ALA A 207 -0.33 -5.07 8.44
CA ALA A 207 -0.75 -3.97 9.29
C ALA A 207 0.34 -3.64 10.31
N PHE A 208 0.90 -2.45 10.21
CA PHE A 208 1.81 -1.87 11.19
C PHE A 208 0.99 -1.10 12.22
N ASP A 209 0.89 -1.63 13.45
CA ASP A 209 0.33 -0.93 14.59
C ASP A 209 1.40 0.04 15.13
N LEU A 210 1.19 1.32 14.89
CA LEU A 210 2.17 2.37 15.21
C LEU A 210 2.23 2.68 16.71
N ASP A 211 1.17 2.33 17.45
CA ASP A 211 1.11 2.55 18.90
C ASP A 211 1.76 1.40 19.68
N ASN A 212 1.42 0.15 19.31
CA ASN A 212 1.91 -1.05 19.98
C ASN A 212 3.23 -1.57 19.40
N LYS A 213 3.69 -0.98 18.30
CA LYS A 213 4.92 -1.39 17.58
C LYS A 213 4.88 -2.88 17.20
N THR A 214 3.73 -3.35 16.75
CA THR A 214 3.54 -4.71 16.25
C THR A 214 3.16 -4.70 14.78
N VAL A 215 3.48 -5.78 14.10
CA VAL A 215 3.16 -5.97 12.68
C VAL A 215 2.40 -7.27 12.54
N GLU A 216 1.25 -7.24 11.89
CA GLU A 216 0.41 -8.40 11.65
C GLU A 216 0.26 -8.65 10.15
N VAL A 217 0.51 -9.88 9.72
CA VAL A 217 0.29 -10.33 8.34
C VAL A 217 -1.06 -11.04 8.24
N PHE A 218 -1.82 -10.72 7.19
CA PHE A 218 -3.14 -11.30 6.95
C PHE A 218 -3.35 -11.60 5.46
N GLY A 219 -4.28 -12.50 5.15
CA GLY A 219 -4.62 -12.86 3.78
C GLY A 219 -4.16 -14.27 3.38
N LYS A 220 -3.71 -14.47 2.15
CA LYS A 220 -3.40 -15.80 1.60
C LYS A 220 -1.92 -16.10 1.46
N GLY A 221 -1.13 -15.12 1.09
CA GLY A 221 0.29 -15.26 0.79
C GLY A 221 1.17 -14.81 1.94
N VAL A 222 2.37 -14.36 1.61
CA VAL A 222 3.39 -13.96 2.56
C VAL A 222 3.72 -12.47 2.43
N PHE A 223 4.26 -11.91 3.49
CA PHE A 223 4.96 -10.64 3.52
C PHE A 223 6.45 -10.93 3.52
N THR A 224 7.17 -10.42 2.53
CA THR A 224 8.62 -10.52 2.39
C THR A 224 9.26 -9.19 2.76
N PHE A 225 10.18 -9.23 3.71
CA PHE A 225 11.02 -8.09 4.09
C PHE A 225 12.46 -8.40 3.73
N LYS A 226 13.09 -7.57 2.89
CA LYS A 226 14.48 -7.72 2.47
C LYS A 226 15.25 -6.44 2.74
N ARG A 227 16.37 -6.54 3.46
CA ARG A 227 17.25 -5.40 3.78
C ARG A 227 18.65 -5.91 4.11
N ASN A 228 19.71 -5.17 3.74
CA ASN A 228 21.11 -5.52 4.03
C ASN A 228 21.47 -6.96 3.62
N GLY A 229 20.94 -7.45 2.49
CA GLY A 229 21.16 -8.83 2.03
C GLY A 229 20.39 -9.91 2.82
N ILE A 230 19.66 -9.54 3.87
CA ILE A 230 18.85 -10.46 4.66
C ILE A 230 17.41 -10.44 4.13
N THR A 231 16.85 -11.63 3.89
CA THR A 231 15.44 -11.80 3.52
C THR A 231 14.73 -12.56 4.62
N LYS A 232 13.62 -11.99 5.09
CA LYS A 232 12.69 -12.62 6.03
C LYS A 232 11.32 -12.72 5.38
N THR A 233 10.62 -13.83 5.57
CA THR A 233 9.24 -14.03 5.10
C THR A 233 8.32 -14.29 6.30
N PHE A 234 7.13 -13.73 6.26
CA PHE A 234 6.14 -13.84 7.32
C PHE A 234 4.81 -14.28 6.73
N GLU A 235 4.30 -15.38 7.25
CA GLU A 235 3.06 -15.98 6.79
C GLU A 235 1.82 -15.34 7.43
N ASN A 236 0.66 -15.64 6.88
CA ASN A 236 -0.63 -15.25 7.44
C ASN A 236 -0.73 -15.56 8.94
N LYS A 237 -1.25 -14.61 9.70
CA LYS A 237 -1.37 -14.60 11.18
C LYS A 237 -0.04 -14.41 11.94
N ALA A 238 1.08 -14.21 11.26
CA ALA A 238 2.29 -13.78 11.96
C ALA A 238 2.05 -12.45 12.65
N VAL A 239 2.41 -12.37 13.93
CA VAL A 239 2.46 -11.13 14.71
C VAL A 239 3.89 -10.92 15.16
N ILE A 240 4.49 -9.82 14.74
CA ILE A 240 5.91 -9.57 14.83
C ILE A 240 6.13 -8.25 15.58
N ASN A 241 7.20 -8.14 16.34
CA ASN A 241 7.60 -6.85 16.89
C ASN A 241 8.26 -6.01 15.78
N SER A 242 7.91 -4.73 15.68
CA SER A 242 8.47 -3.84 14.64
C SER A 242 9.99 -3.66 14.74
N SER A 243 10.60 -3.93 15.91
CA SER A 243 12.05 -3.94 16.06
C SER A 243 12.77 -4.97 15.17
N GLU A 244 12.07 -5.98 14.67
CA GLU A 244 12.63 -6.94 13.72
C GLU A 244 12.94 -6.36 12.34
N PHE A 245 12.41 -5.17 12.04
CA PHE A 245 12.62 -4.44 10.78
C PHE A 245 13.66 -3.31 10.90
N THR A 246 14.14 -3.01 12.10
CA THR A 246 15.09 -1.92 12.39
C THR A 246 16.55 -2.39 12.48
N LEU A 247 16.89 -3.53 11.87
CA LEU A 247 18.24 -4.09 11.85
C LEU A 247 19.20 -3.30 10.94
#